data_6f6db75877b8c16286e3dda697aef022
#
_entry.id   6f6db75877b8c16286e3dda697aef022
#
_cell.length_a   1.000
_cell.length_b   1.000
_cell.length_c   1.000
_cell.angle_alpha   90.00
_cell.angle_beta   90.00
_cell.angle_gamma   90.00
#
_symmetry.space_group_name_H-M   'P 1'
#
loop_
_entity.id
_entity.type
_entity.pdbx_description
1 polymer ?
#
loop_
_entity_poly.entity_id
_entity_poly.type
_entity_poly.pdbx_seq_one_letter_code
_entity_poly.pdbx_strand_id
1 'polypeptide(L)'
;MAYNYCSKKYFMRIGELVKHIDGKVLCCEECLDSEVVYAFASDLMSDVLTVKCENFLLITGLSNIQAVRTAEMSDIQVIVFVRNKRVSEDMIRLARENSIVLVECSCTMFKVSGILYGLGIKAVY
;
A
#
# COMPACT_ATOMS: atom_id res chain seq x y z
N MET A 1 29.66 11.61 4.93
CA MET A 1 29.05 11.54 4.79
C MET A 1 27.91 10.98 5.01
N ALA A 2 27.73 10.24 5.30
CA ALA A 2 26.54 9.58 5.53
C ALA A 2 25.56 10.28 6.37
N TYR A 3 26.08 11.23 7.06
CA TYR A 3 25.30 11.97 7.87
C TYR A 3 24.19 12.58 7.23
N ASN A 4 24.24 12.81 6.02
CA ASN A 4 23.16 13.40 5.36
C ASN A 4 21.96 12.51 5.30
N TYR A 5 22.16 11.26 5.46
CA TYR A 5 21.08 10.35 5.42
C TYR A 5 20.16 10.51 6.57
N CYS A 6 20.69 10.93 7.70
CA CYS A 6 19.87 11.08 8.88
C CYS A 6 18.83 12.16 8.73
N SER A 7 19.12 13.16 7.90
CA SER A 7 18.18 14.24 7.71
C SER A 7 17.23 14.00 6.56
N LYS A 8 17.49 12.98 5.74
CA LYS A 8 16.61 12.68 4.64
C LYS A 8 15.40 11.93 5.13
N LYS A 9 14.25 12.32 4.61
CA LYS A 9 13.03 11.59 4.88
C LYS A 9 12.88 10.47 3.89
N TYR A 10 12.64 9.28 4.40
CA TYR A 10 12.45 8.11 3.57
C TYR A 10 10.97 7.76 3.56
N PHE A 11 10.18 8.65 2.95
CA PHE A 11 8.76 8.43 2.81
C PHE A 11 8.29 9.03 1.51
N MET A 12 7.13 8.59 1.07
CA MET A 12 6.44 9.23 -0.04
C MET A 12 4.98 9.42 0.35
N ARG A 13 4.36 10.44 -0.22
CA ARG A 13 2.91 10.58 -0.08
C ARG A 13 2.24 9.57 -1.00
N ILE A 14 1.08 9.10 -0.58
CA ILE A 14 0.35 8.09 -1.35
C ILE A 14 0.11 8.56 -2.78
N GLY A 15 -0.28 9.82 -2.94
CA GLY A 15 -0.55 10.35 -4.27
C GLY A 15 0.66 10.33 -5.19
N GLU A 16 1.87 10.50 -4.62
CA GLU A 16 3.10 10.44 -5.42
C GLU A 16 3.42 9.00 -5.85
N LEU A 17 3.36 8.07 -4.90
CA LEU A 17 3.73 6.70 -5.23
C LEU A 17 2.77 6.07 -6.23
N VAL A 18 1.50 6.45 -6.18
CA VAL A 18 0.51 5.95 -7.14
C VAL A 18 0.89 6.33 -8.57
N LYS A 19 1.43 7.54 -8.77
CA LYS A 19 1.86 7.97 -10.08
C LYS A 19 3.02 7.13 -10.60
N HIS A 20 3.94 6.75 -9.74
CA HIS A 20 5.11 5.97 -10.14
C HIS A 20 4.76 4.55 -10.58
N ILE A 21 3.64 4.02 -10.12
CA ILE A 21 3.22 2.67 -10.48
C ILE A 21 2.04 2.66 -11.44
N ASP A 22 1.67 3.83 -11.99
CA ASP A 22 0.53 3.97 -12.89
C ASP A 22 -0.74 3.42 -12.24
N GLY A 23 -0.90 3.68 -10.97
CA GLY A 23 -2.05 3.19 -10.22
C GLY A 23 -3.27 4.05 -10.39
N LYS A 24 -4.43 3.46 -10.13
CA LYS A 24 -5.70 4.15 -10.14
C LYS A 24 -6.28 4.13 -8.73
N VAL A 25 -6.47 5.30 -8.15
CA VAL A 25 -7.06 5.44 -6.81
C VAL A 25 -8.56 5.22 -6.92
N LEU A 26 -9.11 4.36 -6.07
CA LEU A 26 -10.53 4.02 -6.12
C LEU A 26 -11.33 4.67 -5.01
N CYS A 27 -10.70 5.03 -3.89
CA CYS A 27 -11.42 5.66 -2.79
C CYS A 27 -10.43 6.35 -1.85
N CYS A 28 -10.98 7.18 -0.98
CA CYS A 28 -10.24 7.89 0.07
C CYS A 28 -9.22 8.86 -0.48
N GLU A 29 -9.61 9.61 -1.50
CA GLU A 29 -8.75 10.61 -2.12
C GLU A 29 -8.29 11.66 -1.11
N GLU A 30 -9.06 11.89 -0.07
CA GLU A 30 -8.68 12.84 0.98
C GLU A 30 -7.46 12.39 1.77
N CYS A 31 -7.04 11.12 1.64
CA CYS A 31 -5.90 10.56 2.35
C CYS A 31 -4.62 10.54 1.51
N LEU A 32 -4.64 11.06 0.29
CA LEU A 32 -3.51 10.94 -0.63
C LEU A 32 -2.26 11.70 -0.18
N ASP A 33 -2.41 12.64 0.75
CA ASP A 33 -1.27 13.37 1.31
C ASP A 33 -0.60 12.61 2.47
N SER A 34 -1.15 11.49 2.89
CA SER A 34 -0.56 10.70 3.95
C SER A 34 0.77 10.11 3.51
N GLU A 35 1.70 9.99 4.46
CA GLU A 35 3.05 9.52 4.20
C GLU A 35 3.16 8.02 4.36
N VAL A 36 3.90 7.39 3.46
CA VAL A 36 4.18 5.95 3.52
C VAL A 36 5.69 5.79 3.69
N VAL A 37 6.10 5.03 4.69
CA VAL A 37 7.50 4.73 4.95
C VAL A 37 7.81 3.28 4.64
N TYR A 38 6.89 2.37 4.97
CA TYR A 38 7.10 0.93 4.89
C TYR A 38 6.10 0.26 3.96
N ALA A 39 6.50 -0.85 3.36
CA ALA A 39 5.62 -1.66 2.54
C ALA A 39 5.87 -3.15 2.79
N PHE A 40 4.82 -3.93 2.59
CA PHE A 40 4.86 -5.38 2.69
C PHE A 40 4.10 -5.96 1.51
N ALA A 41 4.65 -6.97 0.87
CA ALA A 41 4.04 -7.59 -0.30
C ALA A 41 3.72 -9.05 0.00
N SER A 42 2.45 -9.42 -0.06
CA SER A 42 2.04 -10.79 0.19
C SER A 42 0.60 -11.00 -0.26
N ASP A 43 0.30 -12.22 -0.71
CA ASP A 43 -1.07 -12.65 -1.00
C ASP A 43 -1.63 -13.47 0.16
N LEU A 44 -0.83 -13.76 1.18
CA LEU A 44 -1.26 -14.58 2.31
C LEU A 44 -1.59 -13.66 3.49
N MET A 45 -2.87 -13.51 3.77
CA MET A 45 -3.31 -12.57 4.80
C MET A 45 -2.86 -12.96 6.20
N SER A 46 -2.64 -14.24 6.46
CA SER A 46 -2.10 -14.64 7.75
C SER A 46 -0.69 -14.10 7.98
N ASP A 47 0.10 -13.96 6.92
CA ASP A 47 1.41 -13.34 7.04
C ASP A 47 1.28 -11.84 7.28
N VAL A 48 0.32 -11.20 6.61
CA VAL A 48 0.09 -9.76 6.78
C VAL A 48 -0.25 -9.45 8.23
N LEU A 49 -1.04 -10.31 8.86
CA LEU A 49 -1.46 -10.10 10.25
C LEU A 49 -0.30 -10.19 11.25
N THR A 50 0.84 -10.77 10.85
CA THR A 50 2.02 -10.83 11.73
C THR A 50 2.86 -9.57 11.72
N VAL A 51 2.59 -8.65 10.78
CA VAL A 51 3.42 -7.45 10.64
C VAL A 51 3.17 -6.50 11.80
N LYS A 52 4.25 -6.12 12.48
CA LYS A 52 4.19 -5.21 13.63
C LYS A 52 4.71 -3.84 13.24
N CYS A 53 4.03 -3.20 12.32
CA CYS A 53 4.44 -1.93 11.78
C CYS A 53 3.20 -1.06 11.63
N GLU A 54 3.35 0.25 11.86
CA GLU A 54 2.24 1.18 11.73
C GLU A 54 2.25 1.83 10.36
N ASN A 55 1.07 2.12 9.86
CA ASN A 55 0.87 2.92 8.65
C ASN A 55 1.68 2.41 7.47
N PHE A 56 1.60 1.11 7.21
CA PHE A 56 2.32 0.56 6.08
C PHE A 56 1.41 0.33 4.88
N LEU A 57 2.04 0.17 3.72
CA LEU A 57 1.39 -0.10 2.46
C LEU A 57 1.42 -1.60 2.20
N LEU A 58 0.28 -2.16 1.81
CA LEU A 58 0.21 -3.57 1.43
C LEU A 58 0.15 -3.67 -0.10
N ILE A 59 1.02 -4.50 -0.67
CA ILE A 59 0.99 -4.86 -2.08
C ILE A 59 0.48 -6.30 -2.15
N THR A 60 -0.63 -6.52 -2.86
CA THR A 60 -1.23 -7.86 -2.91
C THR A 60 -1.94 -8.10 -4.22
N GLY A 61 -1.97 -9.35 -4.64
CA GLY A 61 -2.81 -9.77 -5.76
C GLY A 61 -4.15 -10.34 -5.31
N LEU A 62 -4.39 -10.39 -3.99
CA LEU A 62 -5.62 -10.95 -3.45
C LEU A 62 -6.69 -9.87 -3.40
N SER A 63 -7.49 -9.78 -4.47
CA SER A 63 -8.51 -8.74 -4.59
C SER A 63 -9.86 -9.30 -4.12
N ASN A 64 -10.04 -9.33 -2.80
CA ASN A 64 -11.30 -9.75 -2.21
C ASN A 64 -11.52 -8.99 -0.90
N ILE A 65 -12.70 -9.17 -0.33
CA ILE A 65 -13.09 -8.45 0.89
C ILE A 65 -12.19 -8.78 2.06
N GLN A 66 -11.61 -9.98 2.08
CA GLN A 66 -10.73 -10.40 3.18
C GLN A 66 -9.47 -9.55 3.25
N ALA A 67 -8.94 -9.13 2.10
CA ALA A 67 -7.77 -8.25 2.09
C ALA A 67 -8.08 -6.93 2.79
N VAL A 68 -9.27 -6.37 2.54
CA VAL A 68 -9.67 -5.11 3.16
C VAL A 68 -9.95 -5.32 4.66
N ARG A 69 -10.55 -6.45 5.04
CA ARG A 69 -10.76 -6.75 6.46
C ARG A 69 -9.45 -6.91 7.21
N THR A 70 -8.46 -7.52 6.55
CA THR A 70 -7.13 -7.64 7.14
C THR A 70 -6.51 -6.25 7.35
N ALA A 71 -6.68 -5.36 6.38
CA ALA A 71 -6.18 -4.00 6.49
C ALA A 71 -6.85 -3.25 7.62
N GLU A 72 -8.14 -3.51 7.85
CA GLU A 72 -8.88 -2.91 8.95
C GLU A 72 -8.32 -3.37 10.31
N MET A 73 -7.94 -4.64 10.42
CA MET A 73 -7.42 -5.21 11.66
C MET A 73 -5.94 -4.89 11.88
N SER A 74 -5.22 -4.60 10.82
CA SER A 74 -3.82 -4.20 10.87
C SER A 74 -3.75 -2.69 10.61
N ASP A 75 -2.59 -2.10 10.86
CA ASP A 75 -2.48 -0.66 10.66
C ASP A 75 -2.02 -0.37 9.22
N ILE A 76 -2.84 -0.78 8.26
CA ILE A 76 -2.58 -0.59 6.83
C ILE A 76 -3.35 0.62 6.36
N GLN A 77 -2.66 1.57 5.75
CA GLN A 77 -3.32 2.79 5.28
C GLN A 77 -3.61 2.76 3.79
N VAL A 78 -2.95 1.91 3.03
CA VAL A 78 -3.19 1.83 1.59
C VAL A 78 -2.91 0.41 1.11
N ILE A 79 -3.77 -0.08 0.20
CA ILE A 79 -3.59 -1.38 -0.45
C ILE A 79 -3.44 -1.15 -1.95
N VAL A 80 -2.38 -1.70 -2.53
CA VAL A 80 -2.18 -1.72 -3.98
C VAL A 80 -2.49 -3.13 -4.47
N PHE A 81 -3.56 -3.26 -5.26
CA PHE A 81 -3.94 -4.52 -5.87
C PHE A 81 -3.24 -4.62 -7.23
N VAL A 82 -2.39 -5.62 -7.38
CA VAL A 82 -1.51 -5.75 -8.54
C VAL A 82 -2.08 -6.73 -9.57
N ARG A 83 -1.44 -6.81 -10.73
CA ARG A 83 -1.78 -7.73 -11.82
C ARG A 83 -3.17 -7.49 -12.38
N ASN A 84 -3.56 -6.21 -12.45
CA ASN A 84 -4.82 -5.82 -13.09
C ASN A 84 -6.05 -6.49 -12.47
N LYS A 85 -6.04 -6.70 -11.16
CA LYS A 85 -7.17 -7.27 -10.44
C LYS A 85 -8.24 -6.21 -10.24
N ARG A 86 -9.48 -6.64 -10.23
CA ARG A 86 -10.60 -5.74 -10.02
C ARG A 86 -10.97 -5.65 -8.55
N VAL A 87 -11.39 -4.47 -8.15
CA VAL A 87 -11.83 -4.20 -6.78
C VAL A 87 -13.35 -4.02 -6.81
N SER A 88 -14.04 -4.73 -5.91
CA SER A 88 -15.50 -4.71 -5.89
C SER A 88 -16.04 -3.51 -5.10
N GLU A 89 -17.34 -3.24 -5.29
CA GLU A 89 -18.02 -2.18 -4.56
C GLU A 89 -18.00 -2.43 -3.05
N ASP A 90 -18.15 -3.69 -2.63
CA ASP A 90 -18.13 -4.02 -1.20
C ASP A 90 -16.77 -3.72 -0.58
N MET A 91 -15.70 -3.98 -1.31
CA MET A 91 -14.35 -3.67 -0.86
C MET A 91 -14.18 -2.16 -0.69
N ILE A 92 -14.66 -1.39 -1.66
CA ILE A 92 -14.57 0.07 -1.62
C ILE A 92 -15.35 0.62 -0.43
N ARG A 93 -16.54 0.08 -0.19
CA ARG A 93 -17.37 0.54 0.92
C ARG A 93 -16.68 0.32 2.27
N LEU A 94 -16.14 -0.89 2.47
CA LEU A 94 -15.44 -1.20 3.71
C LEU A 94 -14.20 -0.33 3.88
N ALA A 95 -13.46 -0.11 2.79
CA ALA A 95 -12.26 0.71 2.82
C ALA A 95 -12.59 2.16 3.19
N ARG A 96 -13.69 2.69 2.65
CA ARG A 96 -14.11 4.06 2.98
C ARG A 96 -14.48 4.21 4.45
N GLU A 97 -15.12 3.21 5.03
CA GLU A 97 -15.49 3.22 6.44
C GLU A 97 -14.25 3.28 7.34
N ASN A 98 -13.12 2.82 6.84
CA ASN A 98 -11.89 2.71 7.63
C ASN A 98 -10.77 3.61 7.12
N SER A 99 -11.07 4.50 6.19
CA SER A 99 -10.10 5.44 5.61
C SER A 99 -8.89 4.75 5.01
N ILE A 100 -9.10 3.63 4.34
CA ILE A 100 -8.06 2.87 3.66
C ILE A 100 -8.10 3.21 2.18
N VAL A 101 -6.97 3.66 1.63
CA VAL A 101 -6.88 3.96 0.20
C VAL A 101 -6.73 2.65 -0.58
N LEU A 102 -7.58 2.45 -1.58
CA LEU A 102 -7.46 1.29 -2.48
C LEU A 102 -6.96 1.77 -3.83
N VAL A 103 -5.97 1.06 -4.37
CA VAL A 103 -5.34 1.39 -5.64
C VAL A 103 -5.32 0.15 -6.52
N GLU A 104 -5.77 0.30 -7.78
CA GLU A 104 -5.63 -0.75 -8.78
C GLU A 104 -4.39 -0.47 -9.63
N CYS A 105 -3.64 -1.52 -9.94
CA CYS A 105 -2.43 -1.40 -10.72
C CYS A 105 -2.29 -2.60 -11.65
N SER A 106 -1.91 -2.35 -12.91
CA SER A 106 -1.76 -3.43 -13.88
C SER A 106 -0.41 -4.15 -13.78
N CYS A 107 0.56 -3.55 -13.09
CA CYS A 107 1.89 -4.13 -12.97
C CYS A 107 1.89 -5.35 -12.06
N THR A 108 2.92 -6.19 -12.20
CA THR A 108 3.07 -7.35 -11.33
C THR A 108 3.53 -6.92 -9.94
N MET A 109 3.38 -7.82 -8.98
CA MET A 109 3.85 -7.58 -7.62
C MET A 109 5.35 -7.28 -7.62
N PHE A 110 6.12 -8.01 -8.42
CA PHE A 110 7.57 -7.80 -8.48
C PHE A 110 7.90 -6.39 -8.97
N LYS A 111 7.22 -5.94 -10.03
CA LYS A 111 7.51 -4.63 -10.59
C LYS A 111 7.12 -3.52 -9.63
N VAL A 112 5.96 -3.61 -9.01
CA VAL A 112 5.52 -2.61 -8.03
C VAL A 112 6.48 -2.56 -6.85
N SER A 113 6.85 -3.73 -6.33
CA SER A 113 7.78 -3.81 -5.21
C SER A 113 9.13 -3.19 -5.57
N GLY A 114 9.64 -3.50 -6.77
CA GLY A 114 10.91 -2.96 -7.23
C GLY A 114 10.89 -1.45 -7.37
N ILE A 115 9.81 -0.91 -7.95
CA ILE A 115 9.66 0.53 -8.12
C ILE A 115 9.65 1.23 -6.76
N LEU A 116 8.81 0.75 -5.83
CA LEU A 116 8.67 1.42 -4.55
C LEU A 116 9.94 1.29 -3.70
N TYR A 117 10.58 0.12 -3.74
CA TYR A 117 11.82 -0.07 -3.00
C TYR A 117 12.91 0.85 -3.56
N GLY A 118 12.97 0.99 -4.89
CA GLY A 118 13.91 1.88 -5.54
C GLY A 118 13.69 3.36 -5.23
N LEU A 119 12.47 3.73 -4.87
CA LEU A 119 12.13 5.10 -4.49
C LEU A 119 12.39 5.38 -3.01
N GLY A 120 12.79 4.37 -2.24
CA GLY A 120 13.14 4.57 -0.84
C GLY A 120 12.12 4.07 0.18
N ILE A 121 11.03 3.46 -0.28
CA ILE A 121 10.08 2.82 0.64
C ILE A 121 10.77 1.62 1.26
N LYS A 122 10.68 1.47 2.56
CA LYS A 122 11.42 0.46 3.30
C LYS A 122 10.62 -0.82 3.51
N ALA A 123 11.35 -1.92 3.61
CA ALA A 123 10.75 -3.17 4.03
C ALA A 123 10.37 -3.09 5.51
N VAL A 124 9.30 -3.79 5.88
CA VAL A 124 8.86 -3.80 7.28
C VAL A 124 9.85 -4.59 8.16
N TYR A 125 10.65 -5.49 7.57
CA TYR A 125 11.78 -6.12 8.25
C TYR A 125 12.74 -6.72 7.25
#